data_e689c15d3932a182f7ae92315ce103bc
#
_entry.id   e689c15d3932a182f7ae92315ce103bc
#
_cell.length_a   1.000
_cell.length_b   1.000
_cell.length_c   1.000
_cell.angle_alpha   90.00
_cell.angle_beta   90.00
_cell.angle_gamma   90.00
#
_symmetry.space_group_name_H-M   'P 1'
#
loop_
_entity.id
_entity.type
_entity.pdbx_description
1 polymer ?
#
loop_
_entity_poly.entity_id
_entity_poly.type
_entity_poly.pdbx_seq_one_letter_code
_entity_poly.pdbx_strand_id
1 'polypeptide(L)'
;MEFELLANIKEMRLLYTQSFTQAAQQHGLSQPEIDVLLFVANQPQYNTARDIANRRGLAKSNISTAVEMLRQKELLEVCEDEKNRRVRRLFPTAKAVPVIEELRACQAAFFGKLFDGFTAEELAQLERLMQHAAENLHRQVSGTENLRG
;
A
#
# COMPACT_ATOMS: atom_id res chain seq x y z
N MET A 1 8.29 17.42 19.40
CA MET A 1 8.03 16.04 18.93
C MET A 1 6.81 15.96 18.02
N GLU A 2 5.67 16.49 18.39
CA GLU A 2 4.41 16.36 17.63
C GLU A 2 4.48 17.00 16.23
N PHE A 3 4.97 18.23 16.13
CA PHE A 3 5.12 18.91 14.83
C PHE A 3 6.15 18.26 13.93
N GLU A 4 7.26 17.80 14.50
CA GLU A 4 8.31 17.09 13.78
C GLU A 4 7.80 15.75 13.23
N LEU A 5 7.01 15.02 14.01
CA LEU A 5 6.42 13.76 13.58
C LEU A 5 5.55 13.94 12.33
N LEU A 6 4.64 14.93 12.34
CA LEU A 6 3.76 15.20 11.19
C LEU A 6 4.54 15.70 9.96
N ALA A 7 5.56 16.53 10.17
CA ALA A 7 6.44 16.99 9.10
C ALA A 7 7.22 15.82 8.48
N ASN A 8 7.78 14.95 9.31
CA ASN A 8 8.53 13.78 8.88
C ASN A 8 7.65 12.77 8.12
N ILE A 9 6.39 12.58 8.55
CA ILE A 9 5.44 11.72 7.83
C ILE A 9 5.16 12.29 6.44
N LYS A 10 4.95 13.59 6.31
CA LYS A 10 4.72 14.25 5.03
C LYS A 10 5.94 14.10 4.09
N GLU A 11 7.13 14.34 4.61
CA GLU A 11 8.37 14.23 3.85
C GLU A 11 8.64 12.78 3.43
N MET A 12 8.43 11.82 4.32
CA MET A 12 8.55 10.41 4.02
C MET A 12 7.60 9.98 2.88
N ARG A 13 6.34 10.44 2.90
CA ARG A 13 5.38 10.16 1.82
C ARG A 13 5.82 10.74 0.49
N LEU A 14 6.34 11.97 0.49
CA LEU A 14 6.85 12.63 -0.71
C LEU A 14 8.02 11.84 -1.31
N LEU A 15 9.02 11.51 -0.50
CA LEU A 15 10.20 10.77 -0.93
C LEU A 15 9.86 9.34 -1.38
N TYR A 16 8.92 8.69 -0.69
CA TYR A 16 8.41 7.39 -1.09
C TYR A 16 7.79 7.45 -2.50
N THR A 17 6.91 8.40 -2.74
CA THR A 17 6.30 8.60 -4.07
C THR A 17 7.35 8.91 -5.14
N GLN A 18 8.31 9.76 -4.84
CA GLN A 18 9.40 10.11 -5.76
C GLN A 18 10.29 8.91 -6.10
N SER A 19 10.44 7.94 -5.21
CA SER A 19 11.24 6.74 -5.47
C SER A 19 10.70 5.87 -6.61
N PHE A 20 9.44 6.04 -6.99
CA PHE A 20 8.81 5.32 -8.10
C PHE A 20 8.71 6.12 -9.41
N THR A 21 9.17 7.37 -9.44
CA THR A 21 8.94 8.27 -10.60
C THR A 21 9.38 7.66 -11.91
N GLN A 22 10.55 7.04 -11.97
CA GLN A 22 11.08 6.44 -13.20
C GLN A 22 10.24 5.23 -13.64
N ALA A 23 9.94 4.31 -12.73
CA ALA A 23 9.11 3.14 -13.01
C ALA A 23 7.67 3.54 -13.38
N ALA A 24 7.11 4.55 -12.71
CA ALA A 24 5.81 5.11 -13.04
C ALA A 24 5.73 5.63 -14.47
N GLN A 25 6.73 6.38 -14.91
CA GLN A 25 6.81 6.87 -16.29
C GLN A 25 7.01 5.76 -17.29
N GLN A 26 7.90 4.82 -17.01
CA GLN A 26 8.25 3.70 -17.89
C GLN A 26 7.04 2.79 -18.15
N HIS A 27 6.24 2.51 -17.13
CA HIS A 27 5.09 1.61 -17.22
C HIS A 27 3.74 2.33 -17.36
N GLY A 28 3.74 3.66 -17.37
CA GLY A 28 2.50 4.45 -17.46
C GLY A 28 1.57 4.23 -16.26
N LEU A 29 2.13 4.14 -15.04
CA LEU A 29 1.40 3.88 -13.81
C LEU A 29 1.25 5.15 -12.98
N SER A 30 0.07 5.37 -12.41
CA SER A 30 -0.15 6.34 -11.35
C SER A 30 0.32 5.80 -9.99
N GLN A 31 0.50 6.68 -9.01
CA GLN A 31 0.87 6.23 -7.66
C GLN A 31 -0.19 5.30 -7.02
N PRO A 32 -1.51 5.56 -7.12
CA PRO A 32 -2.50 4.61 -6.64
C PRO A 32 -2.43 3.23 -7.32
N GLU A 33 -2.12 3.17 -8.62
CA GLU A 33 -1.92 1.90 -9.33
C GLU A 33 -0.70 1.15 -8.79
N ILE A 34 0.41 1.85 -8.54
CA ILE A 34 1.62 1.27 -7.92
C ILE A 34 1.30 0.74 -6.52
N ASP A 35 0.61 1.54 -5.70
CA ASP A 35 0.25 1.16 -4.34
C ASP A 35 -0.64 -0.08 -4.30
N VAL A 36 -1.65 -0.15 -5.16
CA VAL A 36 -2.54 -1.32 -5.27
C VAL A 36 -1.78 -2.56 -5.74
N LEU A 37 -1.02 -2.44 -6.81
CA LEU A 37 -0.30 -3.57 -7.39
C LEU A 37 0.74 -4.15 -6.43
N LEU A 38 1.55 -3.29 -5.78
CA LEU A 38 2.52 -3.71 -4.77
C LEU A 38 1.84 -4.34 -3.54
N PHE A 39 0.74 -3.76 -3.08
CA PHE A 39 0.03 -4.29 -1.93
C PHE A 39 -0.47 -5.72 -2.19
N VAL A 40 -1.16 -5.92 -3.30
CA VAL A 40 -1.70 -7.24 -3.67
C VAL A 40 -0.58 -8.26 -3.89
N ALA A 41 0.53 -7.83 -4.49
CA ALA A 41 1.69 -8.70 -4.71
C ALA A 41 2.41 -9.09 -3.42
N ASN A 42 2.50 -8.17 -2.46
CA ASN A 42 3.21 -8.38 -1.20
C ASN A 42 2.32 -8.98 -0.10
N GLN A 43 1.01 -8.83 -0.20
CA GLN A 43 0.01 -9.27 0.77
C GLN A 43 -1.11 -10.08 0.09
N PRO A 44 -0.79 -11.21 -0.57
CA PRO A 44 -1.76 -11.93 -1.39
C PRO A 44 -2.97 -12.47 -0.60
N GLN A 45 -2.85 -12.62 0.72
CA GLN A 45 -3.94 -13.01 1.61
C GLN A 45 -4.98 -11.89 1.84
N TYR A 46 -4.63 -10.64 1.53
CA TYR A 46 -5.49 -9.46 1.70
C TYR A 46 -5.80 -8.80 0.36
N ASN A 47 -6.37 -9.54 -0.55
CA ASN A 47 -6.52 -9.18 -1.96
C ASN A 47 -7.89 -8.64 -2.34
N THR A 48 -8.57 -7.95 -1.44
CA THR A 48 -9.81 -7.23 -1.73
C THR A 48 -9.63 -5.73 -1.65
N ALA A 49 -10.49 -4.96 -2.32
CA ALA A 49 -10.47 -3.50 -2.23
C ALA A 49 -10.63 -2.99 -0.79
N ARG A 50 -11.45 -3.69 0.01
CA ARG A 50 -11.65 -3.40 1.43
C ARG A 50 -10.37 -3.61 2.25
N ASP A 51 -9.64 -4.70 2.00
CA ASP A 51 -8.37 -4.98 2.65
C ASP A 51 -7.35 -3.88 2.35
N ILE A 52 -7.26 -3.46 1.09
CA ILE A 52 -6.34 -2.39 0.67
C ILE A 52 -6.72 -1.07 1.36
N ALA A 53 -8.00 -0.71 1.39
CA ALA A 53 -8.47 0.51 2.05
C ALA A 53 -8.10 0.52 3.54
N ASN A 54 -8.34 -0.59 4.24
CA ASN A 54 -8.12 -0.69 5.68
C ASN A 54 -6.64 -0.76 6.06
N ARG A 55 -5.82 -1.49 5.27
CA ARG A 55 -4.42 -1.78 5.61
C ARG A 55 -3.44 -0.80 4.99
N ARG A 56 -3.72 -0.28 3.80
CA ARG A 56 -2.86 0.68 3.10
C ARG A 56 -3.30 2.12 3.32
N GLY A 57 -4.53 2.34 3.77
CA GLY A 57 -5.07 3.68 4.02
C GLY A 57 -5.36 4.49 2.76
N LEU A 58 -5.70 3.81 1.67
CA LEU A 58 -6.13 4.47 0.43
C LEU A 58 -7.64 4.71 0.43
N ALA A 59 -8.07 5.82 -0.20
CA ALA A 59 -9.49 6.08 -0.40
C ALA A 59 -10.10 5.04 -1.35
N LYS A 60 -11.32 4.58 -1.05
CA LYS A 60 -12.03 3.57 -1.86
C LYS A 60 -12.17 3.96 -3.33
N SER A 61 -12.43 5.24 -3.62
CA SER A 61 -12.52 5.76 -4.99
C SER A 61 -11.18 5.63 -5.75
N ASN A 62 -10.07 5.90 -5.09
CA ASN A 62 -8.74 5.75 -5.68
C ASN A 62 -8.42 4.29 -5.96
N ILE A 63 -8.81 3.38 -5.06
CA ILE A 63 -8.63 1.93 -5.24
C ILE A 63 -9.43 1.45 -6.44
N SER A 64 -10.71 1.79 -6.52
CA SER A 64 -11.60 1.38 -7.62
C SER A 64 -11.07 1.83 -8.99
N THR A 65 -10.63 3.07 -9.09
CA THR A 65 -10.02 3.62 -10.30
C THR A 65 -8.71 2.91 -10.64
N ALA A 66 -7.83 2.71 -9.66
CA ALA A 66 -6.56 2.03 -9.86
C ALA A 66 -6.75 0.57 -10.31
N VAL A 67 -7.68 -0.15 -9.69
CA VAL A 67 -8.01 -1.54 -10.06
C VAL A 67 -8.49 -1.63 -11.52
N GLU A 68 -9.39 -0.74 -11.93
CA GLU A 68 -9.88 -0.72 -13.31
C GLU A 68 -8.78 -0.38 -14.31
N MET A 69 -7.91 0.59 -14.00
CA MET A 69 -6.78 0.94 -14.85
C MET A 69 -5.76 -0.20 -14.96
N LEU A 70 -5.45 -0.86 -13.86
CA LEU A 70 -4.55 -2.04 -13.85
C LEU A 70 -5.15 -3.21 -14.63
N ARG A 71 -6.46 -3.41 -14.54
CA ARG A 71 -7.16 -4.44 -15.32
C ARG A 71 -7.08 -4.14 -16.82
N GLN A 72 -7.32 -2.90 -17.24
CA GLN A 72 -7.20 -2.48 -18.64
C GLN A 72 -5.78 -2.64 -19.19
N LYS A 73 -4.77 -2.45 -18.34
CA LYS A 73 -3.35 -2.67 -18.67
C LYS A 73 -2.94 -4.15 -18.63
N GLU A 74 -3.87 -5.03 -18.27
CA GLU A 74 -3.65 -6.48 -18.14
C GLU A 74 -2.60 -6.82 -17.04
N LEU A 75 -2.46 -5.97 -16.04
CA LEU A 75 -1.56 -6.18 -14.90
C LEU A 75 -2.27 -6.81 -13.69
N LEU A 76 -3.60 -6.78 -13.67
CA LEU A 76 -4.43 -7.29 -12.60
C LEU A 76 -5.64 -8.02 -13.17
N GLU A 77 -5.97 -9.15 -12.57
CA GLU A 77 -7.21 -9.88 -12.79
C GLU A 77 -8.14 -9.70 -11.59
N VAL A 78 -9.43 -9.64 -11.88
CA VAL A 78 -10.48 -9.52 -10.87
C VAL A 78 -11.38 -10.74 -10.98
N CYS A 79 -11.45 -11.52 -9.90
CA CYS A 79 -12.28 -12.73 -9.83
C CYS A 79 -13.29 -12.61 -8.68
N GLU A 80 -14.48 -13.19 -8.89
CA GLU A 80 -15.45 -13.31 -7.81
C GLU A 80 -14.97 -14.35 -6.78
N ASP A 81 -15.20 -14.08 -5.50
CA ASP A 81 -14.93 -15.05 -4.45
C ASP A 81 -15.90 -16.23 -4.53
N GLU A 82 -15.39 -17.46 -4.38
CA GLU A 82 -16.19 -18.69 -4.49
C GLU A 82 -17.30 -18.76 -3.44
N LYS A 83 -17.04 -18.23 -2.25
CA LYS A 83 -17.98 -18.28 -1.11
C LYS A 83 -18.95 -17.09 -1.06
N ASN A 84 -18.53 -15.94 -1.60
CA ASN A 84 -19.33 -14.72 -1.61
C ASN A 84 -19.11 -13.94 -2.90
N ARG A 85 -20.02 -14.08 -3.87
CA ARG A 85 -19.93 -13.45 -5.19
C ARG A 85 -19.94 -11.92 -5.19
N ARG A 86 -20.29 -11.29 -4.06
CA ARG A 86 -20.21 -9.83 -3.90
C ARG A 86 -18.77 -9.36 -3.62
N VAL A 87 -17.89 -10.27 -3.19
CA VAL A 87 -16.49 -10.01 -2.93
C VAL A 87 -15.70 -10.26 -4.21
N ARG A 88 -14.93 -9.27 -4.61
CA ARG A 88 -13.99 -9.36 -5.75
C ARG A 88 -12.58 -9.50 -5.24
N ARG A 89 -11.90 -10.53 -5.71
CA ARG A 89 -10.52 -10.81 -5.39
C ARG A 89 -9.60 -10.39 -6.52
N LEU A 90 -8.47 -9.80 -6.14
CA LEU A 90 -7.50 -9.19 -7.04
C LEU A 90 -6.25 -10.06 -7.12
N PHE A 91 -5.82 -10.36 -8.34
CA PHE A 91 -4.63 -11.17 -8.59
C PHE A 91 -3.72 -10.50 -9.62
N PRO A 92 -2.43 -10.33 -9.33
CA PRO A 92 -1.47 -9.91 -10.35
C PRO A 92 -1.41 -10.95 -11.49
N THR A 93 -1.31 -10.46 -12.71
CA THR A 93 -1.13 -11.31 -13.89
C THR A 93 0.33 -11.73 -14.08
N ALA A 94 0.59 -12.70 -14.96
CA ALA A 94 1.95 -13.03 -15.36
C ALA A 94 2.69 -11.84 -16.00
N LYS A 95 1.98 -11.02 -16.76
CA LYS A 95 2.51 -9.78 -17.36
C LYS A 95 2.98 -8.77 -16.31
N ALA A 96 2.38 -8.76 -15.14
CA ALA A 96 2.73 -7.84 -14.04
C ALA A 96 4.03 -8.25 -13.31
N VAL A 97 4.49 -9.49 -13.41
CA VAL A 97 5.65 -10.00 -12.65
C VAL A 97 6.88 -9.11 -12.79
N PRO A 98 7.38 -8.79 -14.00
CA PRO A 98 8.57 -7.94 -14.14
C PRO A 98 8.33 -6.51 -13.63
N VAL A 99 7.12 -5.97 -13.77
CA VAL A 99 6.75 -4.66 -13.25
C VAL A 99 6.80 -4.66 -11.71
N ILE A 100 6.21 -5.68 -11.09
CA ILE A 100 6.20 -5.84 -9.63
C ILE A 100 7.63 -5.95 -9.08
N GLU A 101 8.50 -6.71 -9.74
CA GLU A 101 9.90 -6.85 -9.31
C GLU A 101 10.65 -5.51 -9.36
N GLU A 102 10.43 -4.71 -10.39
CA GLU A 102 10.99 -3.37 -10.50
C GLU A 102 10.45 -2.44 -9.40
N LEU A 103 9.14 -2.46 -9.15
CA LEU A 103 8.52 -1.69 -8.08
C LEU A 103 9.02 -2.12 -6.68
N ARG A 104 9.21 -3.42 -6.46
CA ARG A 104 9.81 -3.94 -5.23
C ARG A 104 11.24 -3.45 -5.04
N ALA A 105 12.02 -3.38 -6.11
CA ALA A 105 13.37 -2.84 -6.05
C ALA A 105 13.38 -1.35 -5.67
N CYS A 106 12.47 -0.55 -6.22
CA CYS A 106 12.29 0.85 -5.84
C CYS A 106 11.92 0.98 -4.35
N GLN A 107 10.98 0.17 -3.89
CA GLN A 107 10.55 0.15 -2.49
C GLN A 107 11.68 -0.26 -1.55
N ALA A 108 12.42 -1.31 -1.89
CA ALA A 108 13.56 -1.78 -1.11
C ALA A 108 14.67 -0.72 -1.03
N ALA A 109 14.95 -0.03 -2.12
CA ALA A 109 15.94 1.05 -2.15
C ALA A 109 15.52 2.24 -1.27
N PHE A 110 14.24 2.59 -1.26
CA PHE A 110 13.71 3.63 -0.38
C PHE A 110 13.88 3.27 1.10
N PHE A 111 13.41 2.08 1.50
CA PHE A 111 13.52 1.64 2.89
C PHE A 111 14.97 1.38 3.31
N GLY A 112 15.82 0.93 2.40
CA GLY A 112 17.25 0.79 2.65
C GLY A 112 17.92 2.11 3.02
N LYS A 113 17.53 3.21 2.37
CA LYS A 113 18.02 4.56 2.72
C LYS A 113 17.38 5.08 4.02
N LEU A 114 16.09 4.86 4.20
CA LEU A 114 15.36 5.32 5.39
C LEU A 114 15.90 4.69 6.67
N PHE A 115 16.27 3.42 6.61
CA PHE A 115 16.75 2.65 7.75
C PHE A 115 18.26 2.42 7.74
N ASP A 116 19.01 3.24 6.98
CA ASP A 116 20.46 3.16 6.96
C ASP A 116 21.03 3.40 8.37
N GLY A 117 21.95 2.54 8.79
CA GLY A 117 22.55 2.57 10.12
C GLY A 117 21.71 1.96 11.25
N PHE A 118 20.49 1.54 11.00
CA PHE A 118 19.67 0.82 12.01
C PHE A 118 20.17 -0.60 12.20
N THR A 119 20.24 -1.04 13.47
CA THR A 119 20.44 -2.44 13.79
C THR A 119 19.13 -3.23 13.62
N ALA A 120 19.22 -4.56 13.52
CA ALA A 120 18.06 -5.44 13.47
C ALA A 120 17.16 -5.30 14.72
N GLU A 121 17.78 -5.08 15.89
CA GLU A 121 17.07 -4.87 17.14
C GLU A 121 16.28 -3.55 17.15
N GLU A 122 16.89 -2.47 16.67
CA GLU A 122 16.22 -1.17 16.53
C GLU A 122 15.06 -1.23 15.56
N LEU A 123 15.18 -1.94 14.43
CA LEU A 123 14.10 -2.13 13.47
C LEU A 123 12.93 -2.92 14.09
N ALA A 124 13.21 -4.01 14.81
CA ALA A 124 12.19 -4.79 15.50
C ALA A 124 11.46 -3.97 16.58
N GLN A 125 12.21 -3.12 17.30
CA GLN A 125 11.66 -2.22 18.30
C GLN A 125 10.76 -1.14 17.64
N LEU A 126 11.21 -0.56 16.54
CA LEU A 126 10.42 0.43 15.76
C LEU A 126 9.11 -0.20 15.25
N GLU A 127 9.18 -1.40 14.68
CA GLU A 127 7.99 -2.12 14.19
C GLU A 127 6.97 -2.33 15.31
N ARG A 128 7.41 -2.79 16.48
CA ARG A 128 6.55 -2.98 17.65
C ARG A 128 5.90 -1.69 18.13
N LEU A 129 6.65 -0.58 18.16
CA LEU A 129 6.13 0.72 18.58
C LEU A 129 5.15 1.30 17.55
N MET A 130 5.45 1.16 16.26
CA MET A 130 4.54 1.58 15.19
C MET A 130 3.24 0.79 15.19
N GLN A 131 3.30 -0.52 15.44
CA GLN A 131 2.09 -1.34 15.58
C GLN A 131 1.23 -0.87 16.76
N HIS A 132 1.82 -0.57 17.90
CA HIS A 132 1.10 -0.02 19.06
C HIS A 132 0.42 1.32 18.73
N ALA A 133 1.12 2.21 18.04
CA ALA A 133 0.54 3.48 17.58
C ALA A 133 -0.61 3.26 16.60
N ALA A 134 -0.48 2.33 15.66
CA ALA A 134 -1.53 1.97 14.71
C ALA A 134 -2.78 1.42 15.39
N GLU A 135 -2.64 0.57 16.40
CA GLU A 135 -3.77 0.06 17.20
C GLU A 135 -4.54 1.19 17.89
N ASN A 136 -3.83 2.19 18.42
CA ASN A 136 -4.45 3.38 19.01
C ASN A 136 -5.23 4.19 17.97
N LEU A 137 -4.67 4.39 16.77
CA LEU A 137 -5.34 5.08 15.67
C LEU A 137 -6.61 4.34 15.23
N HIS A 138 -6.55 3.02 15.06
CA HIS A 138 -7.70 2.21 14.66
C HIS A 138 -8.84 2.27 15.68
N ARG A 139 -8.53 2.26 16.97
CA ARG A 139 -9.55 2.43 18.03
C ARG A 139 -10.26 3.78 17.94
N GLN A 140 -9.54 4.85 17.61
CA GLN A 140 -10.13 6.20 17.45
C GLN A 140 -11.07 6.26 16.24
N VAL A 141 -10.66 5.72 15.10
CA VAL A 141 -11.46 5.68 13.86
C VAL A 141 -12.74 4.87 14.07
N SER A 142 -12.66 3.68 14.66
CA SER A 142 -13.81 2.81 14.93
C SER A 142 -14.81 3.46 15.92
N GLY A 143 -14.31 4.21 16.90
CA GLY A 143 -15.15 4.98 17.84
C GLY A 143 -15.92 6.11 17.15
N THR A 144 -15.36 6.71 16.10
CA THR A 144 -15.97 7.82 15.36
C THR A 144 -17.05 7.33 14.38
N GLU A 145 -16.89 6.15 13.79
CA GLU A 145 -17.89 5.56 12.92
C GLU A 145 -19.17 5.16 13.67
N ASN A 146 -19.05 4.69 14.91
CA ASN A 146 -20.20 4.37 15.78
C ASN A 146 -21.00 5.59 16.25
N LEU A 147 -20.46 6.80 16.16
CA LEU A 147 -21.15 8.04 16.51
C LEU A 147 -21.87 8.70 15.34
N ARG A 148 -21.69 8.19 14.12
CA ARG A 148 -22.33 8.67 12.88
C ARG A 148 -23.41 7.75 12.32
N GLY A 149 -23.70 6.65 13.02
CA GLY A 149 -24.75 5.68 12.70
C GLY A 149 -26.11 6.03 13.29
#